data_7d8049e20245123f9a9b7a73cbe702d7
#
_entry.id   7d8049e20245123f9a9b7a73cbe702d7
#
_cell.length_a   1.000
_cell.length_b   1.000
_cell.length_c   1.000
_cell.angle_alpha   90.00
_cell.angle_beta   90.00
_cell.angle_gamma   90.00
#
_symmetry.space_group_name_H-M   'P 1'
#
loop_
_entity.id
_entity.type
_entity.pdbx_description
1 polymer ?
#
loop_
_entity_poly.entity_id
_entity_poly.type
_entity_poly.pdbx_seq_one_letter_code
_entity_poly.pdbx_strand_id
1 'polypeptide(L)'
;MAKIVAVCGSPSSGKTTAGLKIAQEIYWAAKCPVLFISPDTNTPALSYLFPRSKDTELFSLGAVLDKTTVTSEDILKQTVNTDGMKNFGFLGLKLGENKYSYAKPTEDKIREFFIACDSIAPIVFVDCASNFDDLVSEIAMREANVNIQLISPDLRSMGYYSAYEDNYNSIADKCIKVINLMDNDIFLPIEEVKAHFKGVDFILPYSRSLKQQAITGTLIQKIPDSKYESICLNVARRVLSK
;
A
#
# COMPACT_ATOMS: atom_id res chain seq x y z
N MET A 1 -10.43 0.03 17.58
CA MET A 1 -9.82 -0.76 16.50
C MET A 1 -9.03 0.18 15.61
N ALA A 2 -7.84 -0.24 15.17
CA ALA A 2 -7.02 0.50 14.21
C ALA A 2 -7.81 0.77 12.93
N LYS A 3 -7.55 1.93 12.31
CA LYS A 3 -8.07 2.23 10.98
C LYS A 3 -7.22 1.47 9.95
N ILE A 4 -7.82 0.51 9.26
CA ILE A 4 -7.20 -0.19 8.15
C ILE A 4 -7.42 0.63 6.87
N VAL A 5 -6.34 0.98 6.19
CA VAL A 5 -6.32 1.67 4.89
C VAL A 5 -5.64 0.74 3.89
N ALA A 6 -6.36 0.28 2.88
CA ALA A 6 -5.80 -0.59 1.85
C ALA A 6 -5.61 0.20 0.54
N VAL A 7 -4.42 0.13 -0.05
CA VAL A 7 -4.20 0.63 -1.40
C VAL A 7 -4.22 -0.51 -2.39
N CYS A 8 -5.09 -0.43 -3.38
CA CYS A 8 -5.30 -1.45 -4.39
C CYS A 8 -5.22 -0.85 -5.81
N GLY A 9 -5.04 -1.69 -6.81
CA GLY A 9 -4.92 -1.22 -8.19
C GLY A 9 -4.31 -2.26 -9.11
N SER A 10 -4.36 -2.01 -10.41
CA SER A 10 -3.78 -2.87 -11.44
C SER A 10 -2.27 -3.04 -11.24
N PRO A 11 -1.67 -4.10 -11.81
CA PRO A 11 -0.21 -4.21 -11.88
C PRO A 11 0.41 -2.93 -12.47
N SER A 12 1.52 -2.51 -11.91
CA SER A 12 2.29 -1.32 -12.35
C SER A 12 1.54 0.03 -12.27
N SER A 13 0.41 0.13 -11.57
CA SER A 13 -0.29 1.41 -11.34
C SER A 13 0.41 2.35 -10.34
N GLY A 14 1.56 1.94 -9.80
CA GLY A 14 2.33 2.73 -8.83
C GLY A 14 1.83 2.63 -7.39
N LYS A 15 1.11 1.56 -7.02
CA LYS A 15 0.56 1.35 -5.67
C LYS A 15 1.58 1.59 -4.57
N THR A 16 2.69 0.87 -4.57
CA THR A 16 3.71 1.00 -3.54
C THR A 16 4.28 2.41 -3.47
N THR A 17 4.56 3.03 -4.63
CA THR A 17 5.10 4.39 -4.68
C THR A 17 4.10 5.42 -4.15
N ALA A 18 2.91 5.48 -4.73
CA ALA A 18 1.88 6.44 -4.31
C ALA A 18 1.33 6.10 -2.92
N GLY A 19 1.10 4.81 -2.63
CA GLY A 19 0.63 4.34 -1.34
C GLY A 19 1.56 4.72 -0.21
N LEU A 20 2.87 4.51 -0.37
CA LEU A 20 3.86 4.94 0.63
C LEU A 20 3.83 6.46 0.84
N LYS A 21 3.76 7.25 -0.25
CA LYS A 21 3.70 8.71 -0.13
C LYS A 21 2.44 9.19 0.59
N ILE A 22 1.29 8.59 0.29
CA ILE A 22 0.04 8.89 0.99
C ILE A 22 0.13 8.45 2.48
N ALA A 23 0.70 7.28 2.77
CA ALA A 23 0.90 6.81 4.14
C ALA A 23 1.82 7.73 4.95
N GLN A 24 2.88 8.28 4.33
CA GLN A 24 3.74 9.29 4.93
C GLN A 24 2.96 10.57 5.28
N GLU A 25 2.11 11.06 4.36
CA GLU A 25 1.26 12.24 4.63
C GLU A 25 0.21 11.96 5.73
N ILE A 26 -0.34 10.75 5.80
CA ILE A 26 -1.20 10.32 6.91
C ILE A 26 -0.44 10.38 8.24
N TYR A 27 0.78 9.84 8.28
CA TYR A 27 1.63 9.86 9.47
C TYR A 27 1.89 11.29 9.97
N TRP A 28 2.26 12.21 9.07
CA TRP A 28 2.51 13.61 9.44
C TRP A 28 1.24 14.35 9.85
N ALA A 29 0.13 14.09 9.19
CA ALA A 29 -1.16 14.75 9.48
C ALA A 29 -1.80 14.25 10.78
N ALA A 30 -1.81 12.93 11.02
CA ALA A 30 -2.42 12.30 12.17
C ALA A 30 -1.55 12.37 13.43
N LYS A 31 -0.22 12.53 13.26
CA LYS A 31 0.76 12.52 14.36
C LYS A 31 0.66 11.29 15.27
N CYS A 32 0.35 10.15 14.69
CA CYS A 32 0.21 8.89 15.40
C CYS A 32 1.03 7.78 14.71
N PRO A 33 1.29 6.65 15.40
CA PRO A 33 1.96 5.51 14.79
C PRO A 33 1.23 5.00 13.55
N VAL A 34 2.00 4.63 12.52
CA VAL A 34 1.52 4.00 11.29
C VAL A 34 2.31 2.72 11.05
N LEU A 35 1.63 1.62 10.77
CA LEU A 35 2.23 0.38 10.31
C LEU A 35 1.95 0.21 8.81
N PHE A 36 3.00 0.30 7.99
CA PHE A 36 2.93 0.07 6.55
C PHE A 36 3.25 -1.39 6.23
N ILE A 37 2.29 -2.10 5.65
CA ILE A 37 2.39 -3.53 5.35
C ILE A 37 2.37 -3.73 3.85
N SER A 38 3.34 -4.45 3.29
CA SER A 38 3.36 -4.86 1.89
C SER A 38 3.47 -6.39 1.80
N PRO A 39 2.36 -7.08 1.56
CA PRO A 39 2.31 -8.54 1.53
C PRO A 39 2.70 -9.15 0.17
N ASP A 40 3.01 -8.35 -0.86
CA ASP A 40 3.25 -8.84 -2.22
C ASP A 40 4.38 -9.88 -2.26
N THR A 41 4.02 -11.13 -2.53
CA THR A 41 4.93 -12.27 -2.65
C THR A 41 5.65 -12.34 -3.99
N ASN A 42 5.21 -11.58 -4.99
CA ASN A 42 5.82 -11.56 -6.32
C ASN A 42 6.90 -10.48 -6.41
N THR A 43 6.71 -9.37 -5.69
CA THR A 43 7.64 -8.25 -5.68
C THR A 43 7.85 -7.76 -4.24
N PRO A 44 8.67 -8.48 -3.42
CA PRO A 44 8.92 -8.14 -2.04
C PRO A 44 9.41 -6.70 -1.85
N ALA A 45 8.64 -5.88 -1.12
CA ALA A 45 8.85 -4.44 -1.08
C ALA A 45 10.06 -4.01 -0.26
N LEU A 46 10.42 -4.73 0.80
CA LEU A 46 11.49 -4.32 1.70
C LEU A 46 12.84 -4.18 0.99
N SER A 47 13.11 -5.02 -0.01
CA SER A 47 14.38 -5.01 -0.75
C SER A 47 14.62 -3.72 -1.53
N TYR A 48 13.58 -3.09 -2.06
CA TYR A 48 13.72 -1.85 -2.83
C TYR A 48 13.34 -0.59 -2.03
N LEU A 49 12.63 -0.74 -0.93
CA LEU A 49 12.42 0.34 0.03
C LEU A 49 13.69 0.58 0.86
N PHE A 50 14.43 -0.49 1.18
CA PHE A 50 15.64 -0.48 2.00
C PHE A 50 16.84 -1.13 1.31
N PRO A 51 17.26 -0.68 0.11
CA PRO A 51 18.27 -1.37 -0.69
C PRO A 51 19.68 -1.33 -0.10
N ARG A 52 19.92 -0.51 0.94
CA ARG A 52 21.20 -0.39 1.63
C ARG A 52 21.24 -1.13 2.96
N SER A 53 20.13 -1.66 3.43
CA SER A 53 20.08 -2.43 4.66
C SER A 53 20.68 -3.80 4.45
N LYS A 54 21.37 -4.31 5.46
CA LYS A 54 21.85 -5.69 5.46
C LYS A 54 20.67 -6.63 5.63
N ASP A 55 20.80 -7.84 5.14
CA ASP A 55 19.73 -8.86 5.23
C ASP A 55 19.36 -9.19 6.70
N THR A 56 20.32 -9.03 7.61
CA THR A 56 20.10 -9.18 9.06
C THR A 56 19.34 -8.03 9.71
N GLU A 57 19.17 -6.90 9.03
CA GLU A 57 18.43 -5.72 9.49
C GLU A 57 16.99 -5.70 8.91
N LEU A 58 16.69 -6.58 7.98
CA LEU A 58 15.36 -6.73 7.38
C LEU A 58 14.68 -7.95 8.01
N PHE A 59 13.42 -7.78 8.33
CA PHE A 59 12.57 -8.78 8.97
C PHE A 59 11.41 -9.14 8.04
N SER A 60 10.66 -10.21 8.35
CA SER A 60 9.69 -10.74 7.40
C SER A 60 8.27 -10.84 7.96
N LEU A 61 7.30 -10.34 7.18
CA LEU A 61 5.88 -10.61 7.38
C LEU A 61 5.59 -12.11 7.37
N GLY A 62 6.26 -12.86 6.50
CA GLY A 62 6.08 -14.32 6.43
C GLY A 62 6.44 -15.00 7.74
N ALA A 63 7.51 -14.57 8.41
CA ALA A 63 7.91 -15.10 9.71
C ALA A 63 6.89 -14.78 10.83
N VAL A 64 6.12 -13.71 10.70
CA VAL A 64 5.00 -13.40 11.61
C VAL A 64 3.84 -14.35 11.35
N LEU A 65 3.42 -14.48 10.10
CA LEU A 65 2.26 -15.29 9.71
C LEU A 65 2.48 -16.80 9.86
N ASP A 66 3.73 -17.26 9.87
CA ASP A 66 4.11 -18.67 10.09
C ASP A 66 4.05 -19.09 11.58
N LYS A 67 3.87 -18.15 12.50
CA LYS A 67 3.70 -18.44 13.93
C LYS A 67 2.39 -19.19 14.20
N THR A 68 2.38 -20.07 15.18
CA THR A 68 1.16 -20.74 15.64
C THR A 68 0.12 -19.73 16.13
N THR A 69 0.56 -18.74 16.91
CA THR A 69 -0.25 -17.61 17.37
C THR A 69 0.50 -16.31 17.05
N VAL A 70 -0.21 -15.29 16.57
CA VAL A 70 0.36 -14.00 16.23
C VAL A 70 0.14 -13.01 17.37
N THR A 71 1.22 -12.48 17.92
CA THR A 71 1.17 -11.46 18.96
C THR A 71 1.70 -10.12 18.46
N SER A 72 1.33 -9.02 19.12
CA SER A 72 1.88 -7.69 18.83
C SER A 72 3.40 -7.64 19.00
N GLU A 73 3.95 -8.41 19.96
CA GLU A 73 5.40 -8.52 20.16
C GLU A 73 6.10 -9.20 18.96
N ASP A 74 5.50 -10.24 18.39
CA ASP A 74 6.01 -10.91 17.19
C ASP A 74 6.04 -9.96 15.99
N ILE A 75 5.00 -9.14 15.82
CA ILE A 75 4.92 -8.14 14.76
C ILE A 75 6.01 -7.07 14.96
N LEU A 76 6.14 -6.53 16.18
CA LEU A 76 7.14 -5.50 16.48
C LEU A 76 8.57 -5.99 16.24
N LYS A 77 8.87 -7.26 16.57
CA LYS A 77 10.17 -7.88 16.30
C LYS A 77 10.50 -8.01 14.81
N GLN A 78 9.49 -8.06 13.97
CA GLN A 78 9.63 -8.18 12.51
C GLN A 78 9.41 -6.84 11.77
N THR A 79 9.20 -5.75 12.50
CA THR A 79 8.97 -4.42 11.92
C THR A 79 10.29 -3.70 11.71
N VAL A 80 10.50 -3.20 10.48
CA VAL A 80 11.63 -2.34 10.12
C VAL A 80 11.27 -0.89 10.41
N ASN A 81 12.14 -0.18 11.12
CA ASN A 81 11.97 1.24 11.45
C ASN A 81 13.02 2.09 10.75
N THR A 82 12.76 3.39 10.62
CA THR A 82 13.69 4.36 10.03
C THR A 82 13.93 5.53 10.97
N ASP A 83 15.14 6.09 10.95
CA ASP A 83 15.50 7.25 11.78
C ASP A 83 14.66 8.51 11.46
N GLY A 84 14.16 8.63 10.24
CA GLY A 84 13.38 9.79 9.79
C GLY A 84 11.92 9.80 10.25
N MET A 85 11.36 8.63 10.63
CA MET A 85 9.96 8.47 11.03
C MET A 85 9.85 7.44 12.16
N LYS A 86 10.11 7.88 13.40
CA LYS A 86 10.26 7.00 14.57
C LYS A 86 9.09 6.06 14.87
N ASN A 87 7.86 6.49 14.54
CA ASN A 87 6.63 5.74 14.77
C ASN A 87 5.98 5.29 13.46
N PHE A 88 6.79 5.10 12.41
CA PHE A 88 6.37 4.56 11.14
C PHE A 88 7.11 3.24 10.91
N GLY A 89 6.40 2.13 11.09
CA GLY A 89 6.95 0.80 10.93
C GLY A 89 6.68 0.23 9.55
N PHE A 90 7.61 -0.55 9.01
CA PHE A 90 7.46 -1.26 7.75
C PHE A 90 7.47 -2.77 7.99
N LEU A 91 6.51 -3.47 7.41
CA LEU A 91 6.41 -4.92 7.47
C LEU A 91 6.14 -5.47 6.07
N GLY A 92 6.95 -6.40 5.62
CA GLY A 92 6.83 -6.98 4.28
C GLY A 92 7.69 -8.21 4.14
N LEU A 93 7.83 -8.71 2.91
CA LEU A 93 8.69 -9.83 2.59
C LEU A 93 10.09 -9.34 2.19
N LYS A 94 11.12 -10.14 2.51
CA LYS A 94 12.51 -9.87 2.17
C LYS A 94 12.84 -10.31 0.74
N LEU A 95 13.98 -9.84 0.24
CA LEU A 95 14.53 -10.34 -1.03
C LEU A 95 14.74 -11.87 -0.94
N GLY A 96 14.33 -12.58 -2.00
CA GLY A 96 14.42 -14.03 -2.07
C GLY A 96 13.24 -14.78 -1.44
N GLU A 97 12.41 -14.10 -0.65
CA GLU A 97 11.16 -14.67 -0.18
C GLU A 97 10.06 -14.55 -1.25
N ASN A 98 9.16 -15.51 -1.28
CA ASN A 98 8.04 -15.59 -2.21
C ASN A 98 6.92 -16.46 -1.62
N LYS A 99 5.86 -16.69 -2.38
CA LYS A 99 4.69 -17.48 -1.93
C LYS A 99 4.99 -18.92 -1.48
N TYR A 100 6.19 -19.43 -1.72
CA TYR A 100 6.61 -20.78 -1.30
C TYR A 100 7.54 -20.76 -0.08
N SER A 101 7.94 -19.57 0.39
CA SER A 101 8.89 -19.44 1.51
C SER A 101 8.27 -19.80 2.86
N TYR A 102 6.94 -19.64 2.97
CA TYR A 102 6.18 -19.88 4.19
C TYR A 102 4.89 -20.64 3.89
N ALA A 103 4.28 -21.24 4.91
CA ALA A 103 2.97 -21.85 4.78
C ALA A 103 1.92 -20.79 4.39
N LYS A 104 0.95 -21.17 3.54
CA LYS A 104 -0.15 -20.27 3.18
C LYS A 104 -1.00 -20.00 4.43
N PRO A 105 -1.14 -18.75 4.87
CA PRO A 105 -1.94 -18.42 6.05
C PRO A 105 -3.43 -18.68 5.78
N THR A 106 -4.18 -19.01 6.81
CA THR A 106 -5.65 -19.09 6.77
C THR A 106 -6.26 -17.70 6.97
N GLU A 107 -7.54 -17.52 6.61
CA GLU A 107 -8.28 -16.29 6.91
C GLU A 107 -8.23 -15.94 8.40
N ASP A 108 -8.46 -16.89 9.28
CA ASP A 108 -8.46 -16.68 10.72
C ASP A 108 -7.10 -16.18 11.21
N LYS A 109 -6.01 -16.73 10.65
CA LYS A 109 -4.64 -16.28 10.96
C LYS A 109 -4.42 -14.82 10.54
N ILE A 110 -4.93 -14.42 9.38
CA ILE A 110 -4.80 -13.03 8.90
C ILE A 110 -5.65 -12.09 9.75
N ARG A 111 -6.84 -12.50 10.17
CA ARG A 111 -7.65 -11.70 11.10
C ARG A 111 -6.98 -11.55 12.46
N GLU A 112 -6.43 -12.66 13.01
CA GLU A 112 -5.61 -12.62 14.23
C GLU A 112 -4.46 -11.61 14.09
N PHE A 113 -3.77 -11.62 12.95
CA PHE A 113 -2.70 -10.66 12.64
C PHE A 113 -3.20 -9.20 12.63
N PHE A 114 -4.32 -8.88 11.97
CA PHE A 114 -4.87 -7.51 11.98
C PHE A 114 -5.36 -7.08 13.36
N ILE A 115 -5.90 -7.99 14.16
CA ILE A 115 -6.25 -7.72 15.56
C ILE A 115 -5.00 -7.40 16.39
N ALA A 116 -3.91 -8.14 16.19
CA ALA A 116 -2.64 -7.86 16.86
C ALA A 116 -2.03 -6.51 16.44
N CYS A 117 -2.20 -6.11 15.16
CA CYS A 117 -1.77 -4.79 14.67
C CYS A 117 -2.49 -3.63 15.37
N ASP A 118 -3.75 -3.79 15.80
CA ASP A 118 -4.53 -2.77 16.53
C ASP A 118 -3.83 -2.29 17.81
N SER A 119 -3.09 -3.17 18.47
CA SER A 119 -2.33 -2.85 19.68
C SER A 119 -1.02 -2.11 19.39
N ILE A 120 -0.60 -2.01 18.11
CA ILE A 120 0.69 -1.43 17.70
C ILE A 120 0.52 -0.04 17.12
N ALA A 121 -0.45 0.12 16.22
CA ALA A 121 -0.63 1.37 15.50
C ALA A 121 -2.11 1.70 15.29
N PRO A 122 -2.55 2.94 15.57
CA PRO A 122 -3.90 3.39 15.25
C PRO A 122 -4.22 3.35 13.76
N ILE A 123 -3.21 3.34 12.90
CA ILE A 123 -3.36 3.27 11.45
C ILE A 123 -2.52 2.12 10.89
N VAL A 124 -3.18 1.18 10.23
CA VAL A 124 -2.57 0.08 9.49
C VAL A 124 -2.79 0.33 8.01
N PHE A 125 -1.72 0.62 7.28
CA PHE A 125 -1.74 0.88 5.85
C PHE A 125 -1.23 -0.33 5.08
N VAL A 126 -2.06 -0.90 4.21
CA VAL A 126 -1.73 -2.11 3.46
C VAL A 126 -1.53 -1.80 1.98
N ASP A 127 -0.32 -1.99 1.48
CA ASP A 127 0.04 -1.92 0.05
C ASP A 127 -0.30 -3.26 -0.62
N CYS A 128 -1.54 -3.41 -1.07
CA CYS A 128 -2.08 -4.67 -1.56
C CYS A 128 -1.39 -5.14 -2.84
N ALA A 129 -1.11 -6.42 -2.94
CA ALA A 129 -0.74 -7.06 -4.20
C ALA A 129 -1.85 -6.88 -5.24
N SER A 130 -1.48 -6.86 -6.53
CA SER A 130 -2.48 -6.83 -7.61
C SER A 130 -3.10 -8.21 -7.89
N ASN A 131 -2.61 -9.25 -7.23
CA ASN A 131 -3.11 -10.60 -7.36
C ASN A 131 -4.14 -10.87 -6.27
N PHE A 132 -5.38 -11.15 -6.64
CA PHE A 132 -6.45 -11.54 -5.72
C PHE A 132 -6.25 -12.92 -5.08
N ASP A 133 -5.23 -13.69 -5.50
CA ASP A 133 -4.82 -14.91 -4.79
C ASP A 133 -4.00 -14.60 -3.51
N ASP A 134 -3.57 -13.36 -3.32
CA ASP A 134 -2.93 -12.91 -2.08
C ASP A 134 -3.99 -12.64 -1.02
N LEU A 135 -4.14 -13.59 -0.11
CA LEU A 135 -5.20 -13.59 0.89
C LEU A 135 -5.06 -12.45 1.90
N VAL A 136 -3.83 -11.98 2.17
CA VAL A 136 -3.61 -10.82 3.07
C VAL A 136 -4.17 -9.54 2.43
N SER A 137 -3.90 -9.35 1.14
CA SER A 137 -4.44 -8.22 0.38
C SER A 137 -5.96 -8.28 0.24
N GLU A 138 -6.51 -9.46 -0.05
CA GLU A 138 -7.96 -9.65 -0.19
C GLU A 138 -8.69 -9.29 1.11
N ILE A 139 -8.25 -9.85 2.24
CA ILE A 139 -8.85 -9.57 3.55
C ILE A 139 -8.65 -8.10 3.93
N ALA A 140 -7.46 -7.53 3.67
CA ALA A 140 -7.21 -6.12 3.92
C ALA A 140 -8.20 -5.23 3.16
N MET A 141 -8.43 -5.46 1.87
CA MET A 141 -9.41 -4.69 1.07
C MET A 141 -10.83 -4.85 1.59
N ARG A 142 -11.23 -6.08 1.93
CA ARG A 142 -12.57 -6.38 2.41
C ARG A 142 -12.86 -5.75 3.78
N GLU A 143 -11.91 -5.78 4.69
CA GLU A 143 -12.05 -5.29 6.06
C GLU A 143 -11.59 -3.84 6.25
N ALA A 144 -10.98 -3.22 5.24
CA ALA A 144 -10.54 -1.83 5.30
C ALA A 144 -11.67 -0.86 5.66
N ASN A 145 -11.33 0.15 6.45
CA ASN A 145 -12.18 1.32 6.66
C ASN A 145 -12.21 2.21 5.41
N VAL A 146 -11.07 2.27 4.70
CA VAL A 146 -10.92 3.02 3.45
C VAL A 146 -10.06 2.24 2.47
N ASN A 147 -10.53 2.10 1.24
CA ASN A 147 -9.74 1.60 0.12
C ASN A 147 -9.29 2.78 -0.76
N ILE A 148 -8.01 2.86 -1.10
CA ILE A 148 -7.48 3.79 -2.10
C ILE A 148 -7.28 3.01 -3.39
N GLN A 149 -8.14 3.24 -4.37
CA GLN A 149 -8.08 2.58 -5.67
C GLN A 149 -7.20 3.41 -6.62
N LEU A 150 -5.99 2.93 -6.91
CA LEU A 150 -5.09 3.57 -7.85
C LEU A 150 -5.36 3.10 -9.28
N ILE A 151 -5.60 4.05 -10.16
CA ILE A 151 -5.98 3.87 -11.55
C ILE A 151 -4.86 4.43 -12.43
N SER A 152 -4.24 3.59 -13.24
CA SER A 152 -3.38 4.04 -14.33
C SER A 152 -4.25 4.32 -15.57
N PRO A 153 -4.13 5.47 -16.23
CA PRO A 153 -4.97 5.81 -17.38
C PRO A 153 -4.46 5.13 -18.66
N ASP A 154 -4.52 3.81 -18.69
CA ASP A 154 -4.14 2.96 -19.80
C ASP A 154 -5.11 1.78 -19.98
N LEU A 155 -5.09 1.15 -21.17
CA LEU A 155 -5.98 0.03 -21.51
C LEU A 155 -5.75 -1.21 -20.64
N ARG A 156 -4.52 -1.44 -20.16
CA ARG A 156 -4.21 -2.57 -19.27
C ARG A 156 -4.91 -2.41 -17.93
N SER A 157 -4.87 -1.22 -17.38
CA SER A 157 -5.55 -0.88 -16.14
C SER A 157 -7.07 -1.03 -16.27
N MET A 158 -7.64 -0.51 -17.36
CA MET A 158 -9.08 -0.64 -17.65
C MET A 158 -9.50 -2.11 -17.78
N GLY A 159 -8.74 -2.91 -18.55
CA GLY A 159 -9.00 -4.35 -18.72
C GLY A 159 -8.91 -5.12 -17.39
N TYR A 160 -7.93 -4.77 -16.55
CA TYR A 160 -7.79 -5.36 -15.22
C TYR A 160 -9.03 -5.09 -14.35
N TYR A 161 -9.51 -3.85 -14.29
CA TYR A 161 -10.70 -3.52 -13.52
C TYR A 161 -11.98 -4.16 -14.10
N SER A 162 -12.10 -4.27 -15.40
CA SER A 162 -13.22 -4.98 -16.01
C SER A 162 -13.21 -6.47 -15.64
N ALA A 163 -12.03 -7.09 -15.57
CA ALA A 163 -11.90 -8.50 -15.17
C ALA A 163 -12.26 -8.76 -13.70
N TYR A 164 -12.07 -7.77 -12.83
CA TYR A 164 -12.33 -7.87 -11.38
C TYR A 164 -13.43 -6.90 -10.91
N GLU A 165 -14.37 -6.56 -11.78
CA GLU A 165 -15.40 -5.56 -11.51
C GLU A 165 -16.21 -5.89 -10.26
N ASP A 166 -16.61 -7.14 -10.06
CA ASP A 166 -17.39 -7.56 -8.90
C ASP A 166 -16.62 -7.37 -7.59
N ASN A 167 -15.32 -7.68 -7.59
CA ASN A 167 -14.46 -7.48 -6.42
C ASN A 167 -14.38 -5.99 -6.05
N TYR A 168 -14.19 -5.09 -7.04
CA TYR A 168 -14.14 -3.65 -6.79
C TYR A 168 -15.50 -3.05 -6.44
N ASN A 169 -16.59 -3.56 -7.01
CA ASN A 169 -17.95 -3.13 -6.66
C ASN A 169 -18.29 -3.47 -5.21
N SER A 170 -17.80 -4.60 -4.68
CA SER A 170 -18.05 -5.01 -3.28
C SER A 170 -17.43 -4.07 -2.23
N ILE A 171 -16.43 -3.28 -2.61
CA ILE A 171 -15.75 -2.32 -1.73
C ILE A 171 -15.98 -0.85 -2.14
N ALA A 172 -16.83 -0.59 -3.13
CA ALA A 172 -16.98 0.73 -3.77
C ALA A 172 -17.33 1.86 -2.78
N ASP A 173 -18.18 1.60 -1.80
CA ASP A 173 -18.62 2.58 -0.79
C ASP A 173 -17.47 3.11 0.09
N LYS A 174 -16.42 2.32 0.23
CA LYS A 174 -15.24 2.64 1.02
C LYS A 174 -14.08 3.16 0.17
N CYS A 175 -14.25 3.24 -1.17
CA CYS A 175 -13.17 3.64 -2.07
C CYS A 175 -12.97 5.16 -2.12
N ILE A 176 -11.70 5.53 -2.29
CA ILE A 176 -11.21 6.82 -2.80
C ILE A 176 -10.50 6.48 -4.11
N LYS A 177 -11.02 6.96 -5.23
CA LYS A 177 -10.49 6.67 -6.55
C LYS A 177 -9.47 7.73 -6.96
N VAL A 178 -8.26 7.28 -7.28
CA VAL A 178 -7.13 8.16 -7.60
C VAL A 178 -6.51 7.75 -8.92
N ILE A 179 -6.57 8.61 -9.93
CA ILE A 179 -5.77 8.44 -11.14
C ILE A 179 -4.32 8.75 -10.79
N ASN A 180 -3.39 7.88 -11.16
CA ASN A 180 -1.97 8.08 -11.02
C ASN A 180 -1.31 8.15 -12.40
N LEU A 181 -0.83 9.34 -12.77
CA LEU A 181 -0.15 9.54 -14.05
C LEU A 181 1.26 8.95 -13.98
N MET A 182 1.49 7.83 -14.66
CA MET A 182 2.75 7.11 -14.65
C MET A 182 3.74 7.64 -15.69
N ASP A 183 3.28 8.48 -16.61
CA ASP A 183 4.07 9.14 -17.63
C ASP A 183 3.68 10.62 -17.77
N ASN A 184 4.49 11.42 -18.50
CA ASN A 184 4.28 12.86 -18.61
C ASN A 184 3.13 13.19 -19.57
N ASP A 185 3.13 12.58 -20.76
CA ASP A 185 2.23 12.97 -21.86
C ASP A 185 1.50 11.78 -22.51
N ILE A 186 1.80 10.54 -22.10
CA ILE A 186 1.28 9.34 -22.75
C ILE A 186 0.27 8.64 -21.83
N PHE A 187 -1.00 8.97 -22.00
CA PHE A 187 -2.11 8.35 -21.27
C PHE A 187 -3.42 8.48 -22.06
N LEU A 188 -4.42 7.69 -21.70
CA LEU A 188 -5.77 7.82 -22.25
C LEU A 188 -6.41 9.16 -21.84
N PRO A 189 -7.35 9.70 -22.62
CA PRO A 189 -8.10 10.89 -22.26
C PRO A 189 -8.70 10.77 -20.84
N ILE A 190 -8.35 11.68 -19.97
CA ILE A 190 -8.71 11.62 -18.53
C ILE A 190 -10.24 11.57 -18.33
N GLU A 191 -11.01 12.28 -19.16
CA GLU A 191 -12.47 12.30 -19.03
C GLU A 191 -13.11 10.95 -19.40
N GLU A 192 -12.53 10.21 -20.35
CA GLU A 192 -12.95 8.84 -20.67
C GLU A 192 -12.65 7.88 -19.53
N VAL A 193 -11.46 8.01 -18.92
CA VAL A 193 -11.07 7.23 -17.73
C VAL A 193 -12.02 7.51 -16.57
N LYS A 194 -12.32 8.79 -16.28
CA LYS A 194 -13.28 9.17 -15.24
C LYS A 194 -14.66 8.59 -15.49
N ALA A 195 -15.14 8.61 -16.72
CA ALA A 195 -16.44 8.06 -17.11
C ALA A 195 -16.47 6.53 -16.89
N HIS A 196 -15.43 5.82 -17.31
CA HIS A 196 -15.32 4.37 -17.13
C HIS A 196 -15.37 3.96 -15.64
N PHE A 197 -14.68 4.71 -14.78
CA PHE A 197 -14.64 4.43 -13.33
C PHE A 197 -15.80 5.07 -12.53
N LYS A 198 -16.81 5.65 -13.20
CA LYS A 198 -17.97 6.30 -12.56
C LYS A 198 -17.55 7.39 -11.56
N GLY A 199 -16.58 8.19 -11.95
CA GLY A 199 -15.98 9.27 -11.13
C GLY A 199 -14.63 8.93 -10.55
N VAL A 200 -13.85 9.98 -10.27
CA VAL A 200 -12.50 9.92 -9.68
C VAL A 200 -12.36 11.08 -8.70
N ASP A 201 -11.81 10.82 -7.52
CA ASP A 201 -11.68 11.83 -6.46
C ASP A 201 -10.44 12.71 -6.64
N PHE A 202 -9.30 12.11 -7.06
CA PHE A 202 -8.02 12.81 -7.18
C PHE A 202 -7.24 12.36 -8.41
N ILE A 203 -6.33 13.23 -8.87
CA ILE A 203 -5.36 12.91 -9.93
C ILE A 203 -3.96 13.26 -9.43
N LEU A 204 -3.12 12.24 -9.25
CA LEU A 204 -1.70 12.39 -8.96
C LEU A 204 -0.97 12.67 -10.27
N PRO A 205 -0.23 13.79 -10.38
CA PRO A 205 0.51 14.11 -11.59
C PRO A 205 1.73 13.20 -11.75
N TYR A 206 2.25 13.09 -12.99
CA TYR A 206 3.55 12.49 -13.18
C TYR A 206 4.63 13.31 -12.46
N SER A 207 5.49 12.61 -11.70
CA SER A 207 6.62 13.22 -11.01
C SER A 207 7.92 12.51 -11.38
N ARG A 208 8.76 13.18 -12.17
CA ARG A 208 10.08 12.67 -12.58
C ARG A 208 10.99 12.43 -11.37
N SER A 209 10.95 13.32 -10.39
CA SER A 209 11.75 13.21 -9.18
C SER A 209 11.33 12.02 -8.31
N LEU A 210 10.03 11.74 -8.24
CA LEU A 210 9.52 10.57 -7.54
C LEU A 210 9.89 9.27 -8.26
N LYS A 211 9.81 9.25 -9.60
CA LYS A 211 10.31 8.12 -10.40
C LYS A 211 11.81 7.90 -10.17
N GLN A 212 12.59 8.96 -10.05
CA GLN A 212 14.00 8.88 -9.69
C GLN A 212 14.21 8.27 -8.30
N GLN A 213 13.43 8.67 -7.29
CA GLN A 213 13.50 8.04 -5.94
C GLN A 213 13.24 6.53 -6.00
N ALA A 214 12.25 6.10 -6.78
CA ALA A 214 11.94 4.67 -6.95
C ALA A 214 13.10 3.91 -7.59
N ILE A 215 13.77 4.50 -8.59
CA ILE A 215 14.93 3.90 -9.27
C ILE A 215 16.16 3.84 -8.36
N THR A 216 16.39 4.87 -7.53
CA THR A 216 17.60 4.96 -6.69
C THR A 216 17.43 4.34 -5.30
N GLY A 217 16.25 3.76 -5.00
CA GLY A 217 15.99 3.16 -3.68
C GLY A 217 15.92 4.18 -2.54
N THR A 218 15.47 5.39 -2.84
CA THR A 218 15.30 6.47 -1.85
C THR A 218 13.84 6.83 -1.64
N LEU A 219 12.94 5.92 -1.94
CA LEU A 219 11.50 6.15 -1.91
C LEU A 219 10.95 6.50 -0.51
N ILE A 220 11.63 6.05 0.55
CA ILE A 220 11.27 6.39 1.93
C ILE A 220 11.54 7.87 2.29
N GLN A 221 12.31 8.61 1.49
CA GLN A 221 12.58 10.03 1.72
C GLN A 221 11.34 10.88 1.45
N LYS A 222 11.36 12.13 1.91
CA LYS A 222 10.29 13.11 1.66
C LYS A 222 9.98 13.25 0.17
N ILE A 223 8.72 13.60 -0.16
CA ILE A 223 8.28 13.86 -1.53
C ILE A 223 9.04 15.09 -2.07
N PRO A 224 9.78 14.97 -3.18
CA PRO A 224 10.58 16.07 -3.73
C PRO A 224 9.79 16.97 -4.69
N ASP A 225 8.48 16.81 -4.80
CA ASP A 225 7.57 17.46 -5.72
C ASP A 225 6.37 18.02 -4.96
N SER A 226 6.30 19.33 -4.78
CA SER A 226 5.29 19.99 -3.96
C SER A 226 3.86 19.83 -4.49
N LYS A 227 3.68 19.72 -5.81
CA LYS A 227 2.35 19.48 -6.41
C LYS A 227 1.87 18.06 -6.09
N TYR A 228 2.76 17.08 -6.24
CA TYR A 228 2.48 15.69 -5.87
C TYR A 228 2.19 15.56 -4.36
N GLU A 229 3.05 16.16 -3.52
CA GLU A 229 2.91 16.21 -2.06
C GLU A 229 1.55 16.78 -1.64
N SER A 230 1.15 17.92 -2.21
CA SER A 230 -0.13 18.57 -1.90
C SER A 230 -1.34 17.66 -2.18
N ILE A 231 -1.30 16.89 -3.27
CA ILE A 231 -2.38 15.97 -3.60
C ILE A 231 -2.36 14.75 -2.68
N CYS A 232 -1.19 14.19 -2.36
CA CYS A 232 -1.06 13.12 -1.35
C CYS A 232 -1.63 13.56 0.00
N LEU A 233 -1.34 14.79 0.44
CA LEU A 233 -1.90 15.37 1.66
C LEU A 233 -3.43 15.49 1.60
N ASN A 234 -4.00 15.86 0.46
CA ASN A 234 -5.46 15.94 0.30
C ASN A 234 -6.10 14.54 0.34
N VAL A 235 -5.48 13.54 -0.27
CA VAL A 235 -5.90 12.12 -0.14
C VAL A 235 -5.82 11.68 1.32
N ALA A 236 -4.71 11.97 2.00
CA ALA A 236 -4.51 11.64 3.41
C ALA A 236 -5.60 12.26 4.31
N ARG A 237 -5.93 13.54 4.12
CA ARG A 237 -7.02 14.21 4.84
C ARG A 237 -8.37 13.53 4.57
N ARG A 238 -8.65 13.14 3.34
CA ARG A 238 -9.87 12.43 2.97
C ARG A 238 -9.94 11.05 3.63
N VAL A 239 -8.82 10.33 3.73
CA VAL A 239 -8.71 9.06 4.46
C VAL A 239 -9.00 9.27 5.95
N LEU A 240 -8.43 10.29 6.56
CA LEU A 240 -8.59 10.57 7.99
C LEU A 240 -10.02 11.02 8.36
N SER A 241 -10.76 11.62 7.40
CA SER A 241 -12.15 12.09 7.62
C SER A 241 -13.21 11.01 7.42
N LYS A 242 -12.89 9.87 6.82
CA LYS A 242 -13.75 8.69 6.69
C LYS A 242 -13.60 7.76 7.90
#